data_33d1d61f7083bf68bba2c9725d989060
#
_entry.id   33d1d61f7083bf68bba2c9725d989060
#
_cell.length_a   1.000
_cell.length_b   1.000
_cell.length_c   1.000
_cell.angle_alpha   90.00
_cell.angle_beta   90.00
_cell.angle_gamma   90.00
#
_symmetry.space_group_name_H-M   'P 1'
#
loop_
_entity.id
_entity.type
_entity.pdbx_description
1 polymer ?
#
loop_
_entity_poly.entity_id
_entity_poly.type
_entity_poly.pdbx_seq_one_letter_code
_entity_poly.pdbx_strand_id
1 'polypeptide(L)'
;MKSDIQRTGEYSVKGDYHKSIDKNWRYYPVFFFKMKQIEAFFNSIPKTYKILDLGCGEGYLVERYRQLGYNIIGLDLNYSSDVVKKGDIRHTPFEDGEFDTILCLDVLEHLNFSDQDPALKEIHRILKKNGIALLSLPNLAHFISRMTFLFTGTLVRTSSIDRHPGDRPISEFIHLIKQNNLCIIKRVGIFPTLILSSALTWYFPDKVIWIHRILNTIFAYPNWCFLVMVYCTKR
;
A
#
# COMPACT_ATOMS: atom_id res chain seq x y z
N MET A 1 26.45 -11.91 -13.79
CA MET A 1 26.13 -12.78 -12.65
C MET A 1 24.60 -12.81 -12.53
N LYS A 2 23.96 -13.99 -12.58
CA LYS A 2 22.55 -14.09 -12.25
C LYS A 2 22.43 -13.86 -10.74
N SER A 3 21.65 -12.89 -10.33
CA SER A 3 21.35 -12.66 -8.92
C SER A 3 20.71 -13.91 -8.33
N ASP A 4 21.19 -14.35 -7.17
CA ASP A 4 20.54 -15.42 -6.40
C ASP A 4 19.24 -14.88 -5.79
N ILE A 5 18.15 -14.98 -6.57
CA ILE A 5 16.81 -14.61 -6.09
C ILE A 5 16.38 -15.64 -5.04
N GLN A 6 16.18 -15.18 -3.81
CA GLN A 6 15.62 -16.02 -2.74
C GLN A 6 14.14 -15.71 -2.55
N ARG A 7 13.32 -16.74 -2.53
CA ARG A 7 11.86 -16.67 -2.33
C ARG A 7 11.48 -17.57 -1.17
N THR A 8 10.70 -17.02 -0.23
CA THR A 8 10.08 -17.77 0.88
C THR A 8 8.59 -17.40 0.98
N GLY A 9 7.85 -18.05 1.87
CA GLY A 9 6.43 -17.75 2.03
C GLY A 9 5.64 -17.92 0.73
N GLU A 10 4.75 -16.97 0.41
CA GLU A 10 3.90 -17.05 -0.78
C GLU A 10 4.68 -16.96 -2.10
N TYR A 11 5.84 -16.30 -2.13
CA TYR A 11 6.67 -16.20 -3.34
C TYR A 11 7.33 -17.52 -3.73
N SER A 12 7.51 -18.48 -2.79
CA SER A 12 7.98 -19.82 -3.10
C SER A 12 6.96 -20.63 -3.90
N VAL A 13 5.67 -20.31 -3.76
CA VAL A 13 4.55 -21.01 -4.42
C VAL A 13 4.08 -20.27 -5.67
N LYS A 14 3.90 -18.93 -5.59
CA LYS A 14 3.29 -18.11 -6.65
C LYS A 14 4.30 -17.49 -7.60
N GLY A 15 5.60 -17.47 -7.23
CA GLY A 15 6.63 -16.73 -7.98
C GLY A 15 6.39 -15.21 -7.96
N ASP A 16 6.84 -14.52 -9.01
CA ASP A 16 6.77 -13.07 -9.17
C ASP A 16 5.40 -12.69 -9.79
N TYR A 17 4.35 -12.70 -9.01
CA TYR A 17 2.98 -12.57 -9.49
C TYR A 17 2.48 -11.12 -9.66
N HIS A 18 3.15 -10.14 -9.05
CA HIS A 18 2.80 -8.72 -9.24
C HIS A 18 3.31 -8.13 -10.57
N LYS A 19 4.23 -8.82 -11.25
CA LYS A 19 4.76 -8.38 -12.55
C LYS A 19 3.75 -8.55 -13.69
N SER A 20 2.74 -9.40 -13.53
CA SER A 20 1.68 -9.67 -14.52
C SER A 20 0.30 -9.66 -13.89
N ILE A 21 -0.28 -8.48 -13.75
CA ILE A 21 -1.63 -8.33 -13.18
C ILE A 21 -2.69 -8.68 -14.22
N ASP A 22 -3.55 -9.65 -13.89
CA ASP A 22 -4.72 -9.98 -14.70
C ASP A 22 -5.75 -8.85 -14.68
N LYS A 23 -6.11 -8.32 -15.85
CA LYS A 23 -7.13 -7.27 -15.98
C LYS A 23 -8.53 -7.74 -15.61
N ASN A 24 -8.77 -9.05 -15.60
CA ASN A 24 -10.03 -9.65 -15.15
C ASN A 24 -10.09 -9.83 -13.63
N TRP A 25 -9.00 -9.54 -12.91
CA TRP A 25 -9.03 -9.56 -11.47
C TRP A 25 -9.94 -8.45 -10.92
N ARG A 26 -10.91 -8.82 -10.08
CA ARG A 26 -11.93 -7.91 -9.54
C ARG A 26 -11.38 -6.65 -8.84
N TYR A 27 -10.16 -6.69 -8.33
CA TYR A 27 -9.49 -5.53 -7.74
C TYR A 27 -8.58 -4.77 -8.73
N TYR A 28 -8.62 -5.13 -10.01
CA TYR A 28 -7.84 -4.43 -11.05
C TYR A 28 -8.08 -2.91 -11.06
N PRO A 29 -9.31 -2.37 -10.92
CA PRO A 29 -9.51 -0.93 -10.83
C PRO A 29 -8.82 -0.29 -9.62
N VAL A 30 -8.81 -0.96 -8.45
CA VAL A 30 -8.10 -0.49 -7.27
C VAL A 30 -6.60 -0.40 -7.56
N PHE A 31 -6.02 -1.47 -8.10
CA PHE A 31 -4.62 -1.51 -8.52
C PHE A 31 -4.31 -0.40 -9.53
N PHE A 32 -5.13 -0.26 -10.58
CA PHE A 32 -4.93 0.73 -11.65
C PHE A 32 -4.88 2.17 -11.10
N PHE A 33 -5.82 2.55 -10.24
CA PHE A 33 -5.84 3.91 -9.67
C PHE A 33 -4.76 4.10 -8.59
N LYS A 34 -4.41 3.05 -7.83
CA LYS A 34 -3.25 3.08 -6.92
C LYS A 34 -1.97 3.37 -7.69
N MET A 35 -1.72 2.64 -8.79
CA MET A 35 -0.54 2.86 -9.64
C MET A 35 -0.48 4.27 -10.21
N LYS A 36 -1.61 4.86 -10.61
CA LYS A 36 -1.66 6.27 -11.05
C LYS A 36 -1.28 7.25 -9.94
N GLN A 37 -1.71 7.01 -8.71
CA GLN A 37 -1.32 7.86 -7.57
C GLN A 37 0.17 7.72 -7.26
N ILE A 38 0.72 6.50 -7.35
CA ILE A 38 2.17 6.24 -7.18
C ILE A 38 2.96 6.97 -8.27
N GLU A 39 2.54 6.87 -9.52
CA GLU A 39 3.18 7.58 -10.64
C GLU A 39 3.15 9.10 -10.46
N ALA A 40 2.01 9.66 -10.06
CA ALA A 40 1.89 11.09 -9.76
C ALA A 40 2.80 11.50 -8.59
N PHE A 41 2.94 10.64 -7.58
CA PHE A 41 3.84 10.87 -6.45
C PHE A 41 5.32 10.88 -6.91
N PHE A 42 5.77 9.89 -7.66
CA PHE A 42 7.15 9.86 -8.17
C PHE A 42 7.46 11.07 -9.05
N ASN A 43 6.51 11.50 -9.88
CA ASN A 43 6.68 12.71 -10.72
C ASN A 43 6.77 14.00 -9.89
N SER A 44 6.39 13.99 -8.61
CA SER A 44 6.42 15.14 -7.72
C SER A 44 7.67 15.24 -6.84
N ILE A 45 8.51 14.19 -6.83
CA ILE A 45 9.72 14.15 -5.99
C ILE A 45 10.99 14.13 -6.84
N PRO A 46 12.12 14.65 -6.32
CA PRO A 46 13.41 14.58 -7.01
C PRO A 46 13.90 13.14 -7.16
N LYS A 47 14.46 12.82 -8.33
CA LYS A 47 15.05 11.49 -8.58
C LYS A 47 16.28 11.19 -7.70
N THR A 48 16.89 12.23 -7.16
CA THR A 48 18.05 12.14 -6.25
C THR A 48 17.69 11.72 -4.83
N TYR A 49 16.39 11.76 -4.47
CA TYR A 49 15.93 11.31 -3.16
C TYR A 49 16.27 9.84 -2.93
N LYS A 50 16.75 9.51 -1.73
CA LYS A 50 16.95 8.12 -1.30
C LYS A 50 15.60 7.54 -0.90
N ILE A 51 15.11 6.57 -1.66
CA ILE A 51 13.76 6.01 -1.56
C ILE A 51 13.85 4.56 -1.10
N LEU A 52 13.02 4.19 -0.13
CA LEU A 52 12.81 2.81 0.30
C LEU A 52 11.38 2.36 -0.05
N ASP A 53 11.25 1.21 -0.69
CA ASP A 53 9.98 0.49 -0.81
C ASP A 53 9.97 -0.64 0.25
N LEU A 54 9.20 -0.42 1.31
CA LEU A 54 9.20 -1.23 2.52
C LEU A 54 8.04 -2.25 2.45
N GLY A 55 8.36 -3.54 2.41
CA GLY A 55 7.43 -4.62 2.07
C GLY A 55 7.17 -4.68 0.56
N CYS A 56 8.22 -4.55 -0.24
CA CYS A 56 8.14 -4.35 -1.70
C CYS A 56 7.84 -5.63 -2.51
N GLY A 57 7.72 -6.79 -1.85
CA GLY A 57 7.58 -8.07 -2.53
C GLY A 57 8.75 -8.35 -3.47
N GLU A 58 8.43 -8.83 -4.67
CA GLU A 58 9.42 -9.09 -5.72
C GLU A 58 10.08 -7.82 -6.32
N GLY A 59 9.79 -6.64 -5.79
CA GLY A 59 10.45 -5.40 -6.18
C GLY A 59 9.96 -4.80 -7.51
N TYR A 60 8.73 -5.07 -7.93
CA TYR A 60 8.17 -4.54 -9.18
C TYR A 60 8.31 -3.02 -9.31
N LEU A 61 7.96 -2.26 -8.27
CA LEU A 61 8.12 -0.81 -8.27
C LEU A 61 9.58 -0.40 -8.23
N VAL A 62 10.40 -1.11 -7.45
CA VAL A 62 11.83 -0.84 -7.33
C VAL A 62 12.51 -0.97 -8.69
N GLU A 63 12.30 -2.07 -9.41
CA GLU A 63 12.86 -2.27 -10.75
C GLU A 63 12.39 -1.18 -11.73
N ARG A 64 11.08 -0.91 -11.76
CA ARG A 64 10.46 0.08 -12.65
C ARG A 64 11.05 1.48 -12.45
N TYR A 65 11.12 1.96 -11.20
CA TYR A 65 11.56 3.32 -10.93
C TYR A 65 13.07 3.47 -10.95
N ARG A 66 13.86 2.42 -10.68
CA ARG A 66 15.29 2.41 -10.98
C ARG A 66 15.59 2.59 -12.47
N GLN A 67 14.85 1.90 -13.34
CA GLN A 67 14.97 2.08 -14.80
C GLN A 67 14.64 3.50 -15.25
N LEU A 68 13.77 4.22 -14.52
CA LEU A 68 13.44 5.62 -14.73
C LEU A 68 14.44 6.59 -14.09
N GLY A 69 15.51 6.10 -13.46
CA GLY A 69 16.60 6.88 -12.88
C GLY A 69 16.37 7.35 -11.45
N TYR A 70 15.41 6.77 -10.70
CA TYR A 70 15.24 7.05 -9.27
C TYR A 70 16.21 6.22 -8.42
N ASN A 71 16.68 6.81 -7.31
CA ASN A 71 17.50 6.13 -6.31
C ASN A 71 16.60 5.40 -5.30
N ILE A 72 16.13 4.22 -5.67
CA ILE A 72 15.20 3.41 -4.88
C ILE A 72 15.76 2.02 -4.61
N ILE A 73 15.55 1.52 -3.40
CA ILE A 73 15.82 0.14 -2.99
C ILE A 73 14.57 -0.46 -2.34
N GLY A 74 14.49 -1.79 -2.33
CA GLY A 74 13.41 -2.53 -1.67
C GLY A 74 13.88 -3.25 -0.41
N LEU A 75 12.94 -3.50 0.50
CA LEU A 75 13.12 -4.44 1.61
C LEU A 75 11.86 -5.29 1.74
N ASP A 76 12.03 -6.61 1.84
CA ASP A 76 10.93 -7.55 2.02
C ASP A 76 11.33 -8.71 2.95
N LEU A 77 10.36 -9.25 3.69
CA LEU A 77 10.59 -10.36 4.62
C LEU A 77 10.85 -11.67 3.88
N ASN A 78 10.18 -11.89 2.75
CA ASN A 78 10.09 -13.16 2.04
C ASN A 78 10.78 -13.18 0.68
N TYR A 79 11.40 -12.06 0.30
CA TYR A 79 12.04 -11.93 -1.00
C TYR A 79 13.39 -11.21 -0.91
N SER A 80 14.36 -11.64 -1.73
CA SER A 80 15.61 -10.90 -1.94
C SER A 80 16.13 -11.04 -3.37
N SER A 81 16.75 -9.99 -3.86
CA SER A 81 17.38 -9.90 -5.19
C SER A 81 18.47 -8.82 -5.18
N ASP A 82 19.01 -8.47 -6.35
CA ASP A 82 19.99 -7.36 -6.47
C ASP A 82 19.42 -6.00 -6.06
N VAL A 83 18.10 -5.85 -6.07
CA VAL A 83 17.42 -4.58 -5.78
C VAL A 83 16.53 -4.63 -4.54
N VAL A 84 16.32 -5.82 -3.97
CA VAL A 84 15.51 -6.06 -2.78
C VAL A 84 16.37 -6.72 -1.71
N LYS A 85 16.51 -6.08 -0.56
CA LYS A 85 17.13 -6.65 0.64
C LYS A 85 16.12 -7.48 1.41
N LYS A 86 16.57 -8.62 1.97
CA LYS A 86 15.75 -9.38 2.91
C LYS A 86 15.76 -8.71 4.28
N GLY A 87 14.59 -8.52 4.89
CA GLY A 87 14.51 -7.93 6.23
C GLY A 87 13.08 -7.75 6.71
N ASP A 88 12.96 -7.53 8.01
CA ASP A 88 11.70 -7.29 8.71
C ASP A 88 11.45 -5.79 8.82
N ILE A 89 10.26 -5.35 8.46
CA ILE A 89 9.88 -3.94 8.50
C ILE A 89 9.80 -3.37 9.92
N ARG A 90 9.73 -4.24 10.94
CA ARG A 90 9.70 -3.84 12.37
C ARG A 90 11.09 -3.52 12.91
N HIS A 91 12.13 -4.01 12.27
CA HIS A 91 13.54 -3.86 12.64
C HIS A 91 14.41 -3.90 11.39
N THR A 92 14.54 -2.78 10.71
CA THR A 92 15.30 -2.72 9.46
C THR A 92 16.80 -2.51 9.72
N PRO A 93 17.70 -2.94 8.81
CA PRO A 93 19.13 -2.72 8.94
C PRO A 93 19.57 -1.32 8.49
N PHE A 94 18.70 -0.33 8.55
CA PHE A 94 18.95 1.03 8.09
C PHE A 94 19.19 1.98 9.25
N GLU A 95 19.90 3.08 8.98
CA GLU A 95 20.23 4.10 9.96
C GLU A 95 19.05 5.05 10.22
N ASP A 96 19.12 5.78 11.34
CA ASP A 96 18.15 6.82 11.67
C ASP A 96 18.17 7.93 10.61
N GLY A 97 17.00 8.30 10.08
CA GLY A 97 16.88 9.36 9.09
C GLY A 97 17.63 9.08 7.80
N GLU A 98 17.66 7.84 7.35
CA GLU A 98 18.40 7.44 6.16
C GLU A 98 17.68 7.81 4.85
N PHE A 99 16.33 7.80 4.84
CA PHE A 99 15.54 7.94 3.62
C PHE A 99 14.80 9.27 3.52
N ASP A 100 14.85 9.88 2.33
CA ASP A 100 14.03 11.06 2.01
C ASP A 100 12.56 10.67 1.81
N THR A 101 12.34 9.45 1.31
CA THR A 101 11.00 8.91 1.02
C THR A 101 10.93 7.43 1.38
N ILE A 102 9.80 7.04 1.99
CA ILE A 102 9.48 5.64 2.27
C ILE A 102 8.11 5.33 1.66
N LEU A 103 8.03 4.24 0.90
CA LEU A 103 6.77 3.63 0.48
C LEU A 103 6.49 2.45 1.42
N CYS A 104 5.25 2.27 1.86
CA CYS A 104 4.77 1.09 2.56
C CYS A 104 3.34 0.80 2.05
N LEU A 105 3.26 -0.02 1.03
CA LEU A 105 2.08 -0.15 0.19
C LEU A 105 1.44 -1.53 0.36
N ASP A 106 0.24 -1.56 0.98
CA ASP A 106 -0.51 -2.79 1.27
C ASP A 106 0.32 -3.79 2.10
N VAL A 107 0.89 -3.31 3.21
CA VAL A 107 1.77 -4.09 4.10
C VAL A 107 1.25 -4.16 5.52
N LEU A 108 0.78 -3.04 6.08
CA LEU A 108 0.42 -2.98 7.50
C LEU A 108 -0.76 -3.89 7.86
N GLU A 109 -1.67 -4.14 6.94
CA GLU A 109 -2.79 -5.07 7.12
C GLU A 109 -2.37 -6.54 7.23
N HIS A 110 -1.19 -6.89 6.70
CA HIS A 110 -0.61 -8.23 6.82
C HIS A 110 0.06 -8.48 8.17
N LEU A 111 0.32 -7.44 8.94
CA LEU A 111 0.85 -7.55 10.30
C LEU A 111 -0.26 -7.79 11.31
N ASN A 112 0.05 -8.51 12.39
CA ASN A 112 -0.82 -8.53 13.56
C ASN A 112 -0.95 -7.13 14.17
N PHE A 113 -1.99 -6.90 14.96
CA PHE A 113 -2.21 -5.59 15.61
C PHE A 113 -1.03 -5.15 16.48
N SER A 114 -0.37 -6.08 17.17
CA SER A 114 0.83 -5.83 17.99
C SER A 114 2.04 -5.41 17.20
N ASP A 115 2.12 -5.76 15.92
CA ASP A 115 3.29 -5.55 15.06
C ASP A 115 3.21 -4.26 14.26
N GLN A 116 2.01 -3.68 14.13
CA GLN A 116 1.79 -2.44 13.36
C GLN A 116 2.44 -1.21 14.02
N ASP A 117 2.41 -1.12 15.34
CA ASP A 117 3.05 -0.04 16.08
C ASP A 117 4.58 -0.06 15.96
N PRO A 118 5.29 -1.19 16.20
CA PRO A 118 6.71 -1.31 15.90
C PRO A 118 7.08 -0.94 14.46
N ALA A 119 6.30 -1.36 13.46
CA ALA A 119 6.56 -1.04 12.06
C ALA A 119 6.45 0.48 11.79
N LEU A 120 5.46 1.16 12.35
CA LEU A 120 5.32 2.61 12.20
C LEU A 120 6.41 3.39 12.95
N LYS A 121 6.86 2.91 14.12
CA LYS A 121 8.02 3.45 14.83
C LYS A 121 9.29 3.34 13.98
N GLU A 122 9.45 2.20 13.33
CA GLU A 122 10.61 1.97 12.47
C GLU A 122 10.56 2.88 11.22
N ILE A 123 9.40 3.03 10.56
CA ILE A 123 9.21 4.00 9.49
C ILE A 123 9.60 5.41 9.96
N HIS A 124 9.11 5.82 11.15
CA HIS A 124 9.46 7.11 11.71
C HIS A 124 10.97 7.22 11.98
N ARG A 125 11.62 6.18 12.50
CA ARG A 125 13.06 6.19 12.82
C ARG A 125 13.92 6.43 11.57
N ILE A 126 13.69 5.64 10.51
CA ILE A 126 14.52 5.66 9.30
C ILE A 126 14.16 6.79 8.32
N LEU A 127 12.99 7.44 8.49
CA LEU A 127 12.59 8.60 7.69
C LEU A 127 13.35 9.85 8.14
N LYS A 128 13.90 10.61 7.20
CA LYS A 128 14.51 11.91 7.46
C LYS A 128 13.50 12.90 8.03
N LYS A 129 13.99 13.89 8.77
CA LYS A 129 13.18 15.06 9.13
C LYS A 129 12.67 15.73 7.85
N ASN A 130 11.38 16.06 7.82
CA ASN A 130 10.66 16.54 6.64
C ASN A 130 10.59 15.55 5.45
N GLY A 131 11.03 14.31 5.62
CA GLY A 131 10.85 13.23 4.66
C GLY A 131 9.37 12.85 4.53
N ILE A 132 9.04 12.13 3.46
CA ILE A 132 7.66 11.73 3.14
C ILE A 132 7.52 10.22 3.20
N ALA A 133 6.60 9.72 4.01
CA ALA A 133 6.14 8.34 3.96
C ALA A 133 4.80 8.27 3.21
N LEU A 134 4.72 7.42 2.20
CA LEU A 134 3.50 7.10 1.46
C LEU A 134 3.02 5.70 1.84
N LEU A 135 1.88 5.64 2.50
CA LEU A 135 1.27 4.39 2.93
C LEU A 135 0.02 4.12 2.08
N SER A 136 -0.23 2.88 1.69
CA SER A 136 -1.55 2.46 1.21
C SER A 136 -2.18 1.49 2.20
N LEU A 137 -3.45 1.73 2.53
CA LEU A 137 -4.16 1.08 3.60
C LEU A 137 -5.56 0.67 3.14
N PRO A 138 -5.90 -0.62 3.16
CA PRO A 138 -7.27 -1.03 2.94
C PRO A 138 -8.16 -0.53 4.09
N ASN A 139 -9.37 -0.15 3.77
CA ASN A 139 -10.32 0.37 4.75
C ASN A 139 -11.40 -0.67 5.05
N LEU A 140 -11.28 -1.37 6.15
CA LEU A 140 -12.28 -2.36 6.58
C LEU A 140 -13.69 -1.77 6.68
N ALA A 141 -13.80 -0.47 7.00
CA ALA A 141 -15.07 0.23 7.13
C ALA A 141 -15.40 1.13 5.90
N HIS A 142 -15.10 0.66 4.67
CA HIS A 142 -15.53 1.34 3.45
C HIS A 142 -17.06 1.34 3.29
N PHE A 143 -17.61 2.13 2.39
CA PHE A 143 -19.05 2.39 2.32
C PHE A 143 -19.91 1.11 2.29
N ILE A 144 -19.64 0.18 1.36
CA ILE A 144 -20.42 -1.09 1.29
C ILE A 144 -20.25 -1.91 2.57
N SER A 145 -19.03 -1.96 3.15
CA SER A 145 -18.81 -2.69 4.40
C SER A 145 -19.69 -2.17 5.54
N ARG A 146 -19.82 -0.84 5.66
CA ARG A 146 -20.73 -0.21 6.65
C ARG A 146 -22.18 -0.53 6.39
N MET A 147 -22.61 -0.47 5.11
CA MET A 147 -23.99 -0.82 4.74
C MET A 147 -24.27 -2.29 5.02
N THR A 148 -23.37 -3.19 4.70
CA THR A 148 -23.51 -4.62 5.01
C THR A 148 -23.59 -4.84 6.51
N PHE A 149 -22.71 -4.18 7.29
CA PHE A 149 -22.72 -4.28 8.75
C PHE A 149 -24.07 -3.84 9.35
N LEU A 150 -24.65 -2.77 8.84
CA LEU A 150 -25.93 -2.25 9.32
C LEU A 150 -27.06 -3.30 9.21
N PHE A 151 -27.06 -4.14 8.17
CA PHE A 151 -28.12 -5.13 7.92
C PHE A 151 -27.77 -6.54 8.40
N THR A 152 -26.49 -6.89 8.48
CA THR A 152 -26.06 -8.29 8.72
C THR A 152 -25.20 -8.46 9.98
N GLY A 153 -24.74 -7.36 10.60
CA GLY A 153 -23.78 -7.38 11.69
C GLY A 153 -22.37 -7.81 11.29
N THR A 154 -22.07 -7.94 10.00
CA THR A 154 -20.76 -8.36 9.48
C THR A 154 -20.11 -7.30 8.61
N LEU A 155 -18.78 -7.08 8.80
CA LEU A 155 -17.99 -6.22 7.92
C LEU A 155 -17.49 -7.03 6.70
N VAL A 156 -17.53 -6.40 5.53
CA VAL A 156 -16.94 -6.96 4.30
C VAL A 156 -15.44 -6.76 4.35
N ARG A 157 -14.70 -7.85 4.56
CA ARG A 157 -13.23 -7.80 4.60
C ARG A 157 -12.64 -7.71 3.19
N THR A 158 -11.47 -7.10 3.13
CA THR A 158 -10.68 -7.00 1.89
C THR A 158 -10.04 -8.33 1.51
N SER A 159 -9.72 -9.17 2.51
CA SER A 159 -9.18 -10.52 2.38
C SER A 159 -9.62 -11.41 3.55
N SER A 160 -9.16 -12.67 3.59
CA SER A 160 -9.36 -13.54 4.76
C SER A 160 -8.62 -13.00 5.99
N ILE A 161 -9.06 -13.38 7.18
CA ILE A 161 -8.41 -12.99 8.44
C ILE A 161 -6.96 -13.48 8.48
N ASP A 162 -6.69 -14.67 7.96
CA ASP A 162 -5.34 -15.24 7.96
C ASP A 162 -4.37 -14.44 7.09
N ARG A 163 -4.87 -13.83 6.00
CA ARG A 163 -4.03 -12.99 5.12
C ARG A 163 -3.92 -11.55 5.61
N HIS A 164 -4.99 -11.01 6.18
CA HIS A 164 -5.07 -9.65 6.69
C HIS A 164 -5.50 -9.67 8.16
N PRO A 165 -4.63 -10.17 9.07
CA PRO A 165 -4.94 -10.21 10.50
C PRO A 165 -5.07 -8.81 11.10
N GLY A 166 -4.42 -7.82 10.51
CA GLY A 166 -4.37 -6.44 10.97
C GLY A 166 -5.29 -5.48 10.24
N ASP A 167 -6.31 -5.97 9.50
CA ASP A 167 -7.31 -5.09 8.88
C ASP A 167 -8.00 -4.20 9.92
N ARG A 168 -8.04 -2.89 9.66
CA ARG A 168 -8.70 -1.88 10.51
C ARG A 168 -9.59 -0.94 9.69
N PRO A 169 -10.58 -0.29 10.34
CA PRO A 169 -11.15 0.95 9.83
C PRO A 169 -10.04 1.99 9.60
N ILE A 170 -10.14 2.77 8.53
CA ILE A 170 -9.11 3.77 8.23
C ILE A 170 -8.90 4.79 9.37
N SER A 171 -9.93 5.08 10.16
CA SER A 171 -9.82 5.97 11.32
C SER A 171 -8.86 5.43 12.38
N GLU A 172 -8.79 4.12 12.57
CA GLU A 172 -7.87 3.48 13.52
C GLU A 172 -6.42 3.52 12.99
N PHE A 173 -6.20 3.24 11.70
CA PHE A 173 -4.88 3.44 11.08
C PHE A 173 -4.40 4.88 11.21
N ILE A 174 -5.28 5.86 10.96
CA ILE A 174 -4.96 7.28 11.11
C ILE A 174 -4.58 7.62 12.56
N HIS A 175 -5.26 7.05 13.53
CA HIS A 175 -4.93 7.23 14.95
C HIS A 175 -3.54 6.63 15.24
N LEU A 176 -3.29 5.41 14.84
CA LEU A 176 -2.02 4.70 15.04
C LEU A 176 -0.84 5.44 14.39
N ILE A 177 -0.99 5.94 13.16
CA ILE A 177 0.01 6.75 12.46
C ILE A 177 0.38 7.99 13.29
N LYS A 178 -0.63 8.71 13.80
CA LYS A 178 -0.42 9.91 14.63
C LYS A 178 0.25 9.60 15.96
N GLN A 179 -0.10 8.49 16.62
CA GLN A 179 0.53 8.03 17.86
C GLN A 179 2.04 7.77 17.67
N ASN A 180 2.46 7.41 16.46
CA ASN A 180 3.85 7.19 16.09
C ASN A 180 4.56 8.45 15.54
N ASN A 181 4.08 9.65 15.89
CA ASN A 181 4.67 10.94 15.55
C ASN A 181 4.82 11.20 14.03
N LEU A 182 4.02 10.51 13.21
CA LEU A 182 3.90 10.77 11.79
C LEU A 182 2.75 11.75 11.55
N CYS A 183 3.09 12.92 11.01
CA CYS A 183 2.11 13.97 10.71
C CYS A 183 1.48 13.75 9.35
N ILE A 184 0.17 13.59 9.28
CA ILE A 184 -0.55 13.37 8.03
C ILE A 184 -0.65 14.69 7.25
N ILE A 185 -0.14 14.68 6.02
CA ILE A 185 -0.18 15.81 5.08
C ILE A 185 -1.45 15.73 4.24
N LYS A 186 -1.74 14.53 3.71
CA LYS A 186 -2.80 14.31 2.72
C LYS A 186 -3.34 12.89 2.81
N ARG A 187 -4.61 12.72 2.51
CA ARG A 187 -5.25 11.40 2.30
C ARG A 187 -5.95 11.40 0.96
N VAL A 188 -5.81 10.33 0.20
CA VAL A 188 -6.48 10.13 -1.10
C VAL A 188 -7.26 8.84 -1.03
N GLY A 189 -8.56 8.93 -1.19
CA GLY A 189 -9.42 7.75 -1.32
C GLY A 189 -9.33 7.17 -2.72
N ILE A 190 -9.33 5.86 -2.82
CA ILE A 190 -9.33 5.12 -4.07
C ILE A 190 -10.46 4.09 -4.03
N PHE A 191 -11.21 4.02 -5.11
CA PHE A 191 -12.29 3.07 -5.28
C PHE A 191 -13.44 3.28 -4.27
N PRO A 192 -14.26 4.35 -4.46
CA PRO A 192 -15.53 4.49 -3.73
C PRO A 192 -16.41 3.27 -3.98
N THR A 193 -16.77 2.56 -2.92
CA THR A 193 -17.56 1.32 -3.02
C THR A 193 -19.04 1.62 -3.05
N LEU A 194 -19.59 1.95 -4.22
CA LEU A 194 -21.03 2.09 -4.40
C LEU A 194 -21.64 0.77 -4.90
N ILE A 195 -22.85 0.43 -4.48
CA ILE A 195 -23.47 -0.88 -4.70
C ILE A 195 -23.46 -1.26 -6.19
N LEU A 196 -23.99 -0.40 -7.06
CA LEU A 196 -24.09 -0.68 -8.49
C LEU A 196 -22.72 -0.79 -9.16
N SER A 197 -21.81 0.14 -8.90
CA SER A 197 -20.45 0.10 -9.49
C SER A 197 -19.65 -1.08 -9.01
N SER A 198 -19.80 -1.49 -7.75
CA SER A 198 -19.12 -2.66 -7.20
C SER A 198 -19.63 -3.96 -7.82
N ALA A 199 -20.95 -4.08 -8.06
CA ALA A 199 -21.51 -5.23 -8.75
C ALA A 199 -20.98 -5.32 -10.20
N LEU A 200 -20.96 -4.21 -10.94
CA LEU A 200 -20.40 -4.17 -12.29
C LEU A 200 -18.91 -4.52 -12.32
N THR A 201 -18.16 -4.07 -11.32
CA THR A 201 -16.73 -4.37 -11.21
C THR A 201 -16.46 -5.85 -10.99
N TRP A 202 -17.36 -6.54 -10.30
CA TRP A 202 -17.22 -7.98 -10.08
C TRP A 202 -17.20 -8.78 -11.38
N TYR A 203 -17.98 -8.37 -12.37
CA TYR A 203 -18.12 -9.08 -13.65
C TYR A 203 -17.25 -8.52 -14.77
N PHE A 204 -16.94 -7.21 -14.75
CA PHE A 204 -16.28 -6.51 -15.84
C PHE A 204 -15.20 -5.53 -15.33
N PRO A 205 -14.17 -5.97 -14.58
CA PRO A 205 -13.27 -5.08 -13.86
C PRO A 205 -12.50 -4.10 -14.76
N ASP A 206 -12.00 -4.52 -15.93
CA ASP A 206 -11.28 -3.66 -16.86
C ASP A 206 -12.20 -2.69 -17.62
N LYS A 207 -13.42 -3.13 -17.98
CA LYS A 207 -14.38 -2.33 -18.77
C LYS A 207 -15.00 -1.19 -17.97
N VAL A 208 -15.04 -1.28 -16.64
CA VAL A 208 -15.65 -0.25 -15.77
C VAL A 208 -14.65 0.79 -15.26
N ILE A 209 -13.39 0.77 -15.72
CA ILE A 209 -12.36 1.75 -15.33
C ILE A 209 -12.83 3.20 -15.53
N TRP A 210 -13.56 3.49 -16.62
CA TRP A 210 -14.08 4.82 -16.89
C TRP A 210 -15.11 5.26 -15.84
N ILE A 211 -15.98 4.35 -15.36
CA ILE A 211 -16.92 4.62 -14.28
C ILE A 211 -16.15 4.98 -13.01
N HIS A 212 -15.17 4.16 -12.64
CA HIS A 212 -14.35 4.41 -11.46
C HIS A 212 -13.50 5.69 -11.57
N ARG A 213 -13.14 6.12 -12.78
CA ARG A 213 -12.51 7.43 -12.98
C ARG A 213 -13.43 8.56 -12.54
N ILE A 214 -14.70 8.53 -12.97
CA ILE A 214 -15.71 9.52 -12.56
C ILE A 214 -15.95 9.44 -11.05
N LEU A 215 -16.16 8.24 -10.52
CA LEU A 215 -16.42 8.03 -9.09
C LEU A 215 -15.24 8.50 -8.22
N ASN A 216 -14.01 8.22 -8.61
CA ASN A 216 -12.82 8.71 -7.90
C ASN A 216 -12.67 10.24 -7.97
N THR A 217 -13.29 10.91 -8.94
CA THR A 217 -13.27 12.37 -9.00
C THR A 217 -14.33 12.97 -8.07
N ILE A 218 -15.52 12.38 -8.01
CA ILE A 218 -16.68 12.95 -7.31
C ILE A 218 -16.80 12.44 -5.86
N PHE A 219 -16.52 11.15 -5.62
CA PHE A 219 -16.84 10.45 -4.37
C PHE A 219 -15.59 9.89 -3.64
N ALA A 220 -14.39 10.34 -3.97
CA ALA A 220 -13.14 9.85 -3.37
C ALA A 220 -12.93 10.27 -1.89
N TYR A 221 -14.00 10.27 -1.10
CA TYR A 221 -13.88 10.52 0.35
C TYR A 221 -13.11 9.37 1.01
N PRO A 222 -11.94 9.65 1.63
CA PRO A 222 -11.07 8.58 2.15
C PRO A 222 -11.78 7.60 3.09
N ASN A 223 -12.73 8.09 3.90
CA ASN A 223 -13.46 7.23 4.84
C ASN A 223 -14.47 6.29 4.18
N TRP A 224 -14.81 6.49 2.89
CA TRP A 224 -15.79 5.69 2.16
C TRP A 224 -15.15 4.79 1.11
N CYS A 225 -13.90 5.07 0.75
CA CYS A 225 -13.19 4.30 -0.25
C CYS A 225 -12.65 2.98 0.31
N PHE A 226 -12.46 2.02 -0.59
CA PHE A 226 -11.89 0.70 -0.30
C PHE A 226 -10.42 0.79 0.12
N LEU A 227 -9.65 1.62 -0.58
CA LEU A 227 -8.24 1.85 -0.32
C LEU A 227 -8.00 3.33 -0.03
N VAL A 228 -7.10 3.63 0.89
CA VAL A 228 -6.70 5.00 1.21
C VAL A 228 -5.19 5.12 1.14
N MET A 229 -4.71 6.05 0.32
CA MET A 229 -3.31 6.45 0.33
C MET A 229 -3.11 7.60 1.31
N VAL A 230 -2.18 7.43 2.23
CA VAL A 230 -1.88 8.39 3.30
C VAL A 230 -0.46 8.89 3.13
N TYR A 231 -0.32 10.20 2.99
CA TYR A 231 0.96 10.89 2.91
C TYR A 231 1.28 11.44 4.29
N CYS A 232 2.40 11.02 4.83
CA CYS A 232 2.86 11.43 6.16
C CYS A 232 4.24 12.06 6.09
N THR A 233 4.58 12.87 7.10
CA THR A 233 5.92 13.43 7.26
C THR A 233 6.38 13.30 8.70
N LYS A 234 7.69 13.22 8.90
CA LYS A 234 8.36 13.36 10.19
C LYS A 234 8.76 14.82 10.37
N ARG A 235 8.24 15.46 11.42
CA ARG A 235 8.57 16.84 11.80
C ARG A 235 9.78 16.92 12.73
#